data_0dcb96c6d0b2c609327180d502f15904
#
_entry.id   0dcb96c6d0b2c609327180d502f15904
#
_cell.length_a   1.000
_cell.length_b   1.000
_cell.length_c   1.000
_cell.angle_alpha   90.00
_cell.angle_beta   90.00
_cell.angle_gamma   90.00
#
_symmetry.space_group_name_H-M   'P 1'
#
loop_
_entity.id
_entity.type
_entity.pdbx_description
1 polymer ?
#
loop_
_entity_poly.entity_id
_entity_poly.type
_entity_poly.pdbx_seq_one_letter_code
_entity_poly.pdbx_strand_id
1 'polypeptide(L)'
;LIRSMKGYENCMSYEEKYTLMNTLSYRSLEISARKLKIHNIIIPSSEIYYITSLLLGIQTAEFLSQDWEDSYIASICGQLIFNFERIGCLFFADRGHLQKQLMHHVRPLYYRLKYAIAANNPMVKDIKRMYPMVFDITRKAFEELDTVFPEEISEEELAYICVYMASNLNEKMIEQSDGGMEKGILIIGAENMATATMVKEQLRKLLGITFNYSVTSSSKIREWMLEEYILVVVVGTLRNEN
;
A
#
# COMPACT_ATOMS: atom_id res chain seq x y z
N LEU A 1 -1.37 -23.97 -25.43
CA LEU A 1 -1.07 -24.87 -26.56
C LEU A 1 0.26 -24.53 -27.22
N ILE A 2 0.47 -23.32 -27.76
CA ILE A 2 1.74 -22.92 -28.43
C ILE A 2 2.95 -23.03 -27.49
N ARG A 3 2.80 -22.67 -26.22
CA ARG A 3 3.83 -22.78 -25.19
C ARG A 3 4.23 -24.24 -24.92
N SER A 4 3.27 -25.10 -24.72
CA SER A 4 3.45 -26.54 -24.54
C SER A 4 4.07 -27.21 -25.79
N MET A 5 3.63 -26.81 -26.98
CA MET A 5 4.22 -27.30 -28.24
C MET A 5 5.68 -26.86 -28.44
N LYS A 6 6.10 -25.76 -27.81
CA LYS A 6 7.50 -25.26 -27.82
C LYS A 6 8.37 -25.83 -26.69
N GLY A 7 7.85 -26.79 -25.92
CA GLY A 7 8.60 -27.44 -24.83
C GLY A 7 8.84 -26.57 -23.60
N TYR A 8 8.08 -25.48 -23.42
CA TYR A 8 8.15 -24.69 -22.19
C TYR A 8 7.43 -25.43 -21.06
N GLU A 9 8.16 -26.11 -20.22
CA GLU A 9 7.66 -26.71 -18.99
C GLU A 9 7.86 -25.76 -17.81
N ASN A 10 6.82 -25.51 -17.02
CA ASN A 10 6.91 -24.82 -15.74
C ASN A 10 7.32 -25.84 -14.68
N CYS A 11 8.55 -25.72 -14.20
CA CYS A 11 9.06 -26.53 -13.11
C CYS A 11 8.55 -25.97 -11.77
N MET A 12 7.27 -26.21 -11.47
CA MET A 12 6.70 -25.92 -10.16
C MET A 12 6.95 -27.06 -9.19
N SER A 13 7.26 -26.71 -7.94
CA SER A 13 7.42 -27.68 -6.85
C SER A 13 6.09 -28.39 -6.54
N TYR A 14 6.17 -29.48 -5.77
CA TYR A 14 4.98 -30.20 -5.34
C TYR A 14 4.08 -29.33 -4.44
N GLU A 15 4.67 -28.55 -3.56
CA GLU A 15 3.96 -27.64 -2.64
C GLU A 15 3.23 -26.52 -3.40
N GLU A 16 3.86 -25.94 -4.41
CA GLU A 16 3.24 -24.95 -5.28
C GLU A 16 2.03 -25.51 -6.02
N LYS A 17 2.18 -26.69 -6.62
CA LYS A 17 1.07 -27.39 -7.29
C LYS A 17 -0.07 -27.67 -6.33
N TYR A 18 0.26 -28.16 -5.13
CA TYR A 18 -0.76 -28.43 -4.11
C TYR A 18 -1.51 -27.17 -3.70
N THR A 19 -0.79 -26.05 -3.52
CA THR A 19 -1.40 -24.75 -3.22
C THR A 19 -2.36 -24.32 -4.34
N LEU A 20 -1.92 -24.39 -5.60
CA LEU A 20 -2.73 -24.02 -6.76
C LEU A 20 -3.99 -24.89 -6.88
N MET A 21 -3.85 -26.20 -6.69
CA MET A 21 -4.99 -27.15 -6.78
C MET A 21 -6.11 -26.82 -5.78
N ASN A 22 -5.80 -26.23 -4.67
CA ASN A 22 -6.78 -25.84 -3.65
C ASN A 22 -7.50 -24.52 -3.95
N THR A 23 -7.11 -23.81 -5.02
CA THR A 23 -7.77 -22.56 -5.43
C THR A 23 -9.02 -22.81 -6.28
N LEU A 24 -9.97 -21.88 -6.20
CA LEU A 24 -11.16 -21.91 -7.07
C LEU A 24 -10.79 -21.71 -8.54
N SER A 25 -9.77 -20.90 -8.81
CA SER A 25 -9.25 -20.66 -10.16
C SER A 25 -8.80 -21.98 -10.82
N TYR A 26 -8.05 -22.83 -10.08
CA TYR A 26 -7.63 -24.13 -10.58
C TYR A 26 -8.83 -25.04 -10.88
N ARG A 27 -9.76 -25.16 -9.94
CA ARG A 27 -10.96 -26.00 -10.12
C ARG A 27 -11.79 -25.57 -11.33
N SER A 28 -11.98 -24.27 -11.52
CA SER A 28 -12.70 -23.70 -12.66
C SER A 28 -11.99 -24.00 -13.99
N LEU A 29 -10.65 -23.86 -14.02
CA LEU A 29 -9.83 -24.18 -15.18
C LEU A 29 -9.84 -25.68 -15.49
N GLU A 30 -9.77 -26.54 -14.47
CA GLU A 30 -9.84 -27.99 -14.65
C GLU A 30 -11.18 -28.42 -15.26
N ILE A 31 -12.29 -27.86 -14.77
CA ILE A 31 -13.62 -28.11 -15.34
C ILE A 31 -13.67 -27.66 -16.82
N SER A 32 -13.12 -26.49 -17.11
CA SER A 32 -13.06 -25.95 -18.47
C SER A 32 -12.20 -26.80 -19.38
N ALA A 33 -11.04 -27.28 -18.91
CA ALA A 33 -10.18 -28.19 -19.65
C ALA A 33 -10.86 -29.53 -19.96
N ARG A 34 -11.61 -30.06 -19.00
CA ARG A 34 -12.42 -31.30 -19.24
C ARG A 34 -13.48 -31.09 -20.32
N LYS A 35 -14.14 -29.90 -20.36
CA LYS A 35 -15.11 -29.58 -21.43
C LYS A 35 -14.42 -29.45 -22.79
N LEU A 36 -13.27 -28.84 -22.88
CA LEU A 36 -12.50 -28.68 -24.11
C LEU A 36 -12.00 -30.02 -24.65
N LYS A 37 -11.73 -31.00 -23.78
CA LYS A 37 -11.36 -32.37 -24.19
C LYS A 37 -12.44 -33.05 -25.03
N ILE A 38 -13.73 -32.76 -24.81
CA ILE A 38 -14.85 -33.27 -25.63
C ILE A 38 -14.72 -32.80 -27.09
N HIS A 39 -14.10 -31.64 -27.31
CA HIS A 39 -13.84 -31.08 -28.62
C HIS A 39 -12.44 -31.43 -29.17
N ASN A 40 -11.79 -32.48 -28.64
CA ASN A 40 -10.44 -32.92 -28.99
C ASN A 40 -9.34 -31.89 -28.68
N ILE A 41 -9.59 -30.91 -27.78
CA ILE A 41 -8.61 -29.97 -27.32
C ILE A 41 -8.10 -30.46 -25.97
N ILE A 42 -6.85 -30.94 -25.93
CA ILE A 42 -6.22 -31.44 -24.72
C ILE A 42 -5.30 -30.34 -24.16
N ILE A 43 -5.57 -29.91 -22.92
CA ILE A 43 -4.72 -28.96 -22.17
C ILE A 43 -3.92 -29.79 -21.16
N PRO A 44 -2.57 -29.78 -21.24
CA PRO A 44 -1.72 -30.45 -20.26
C PRO A 44 -1.92 -29.88 -18.86
N SER A 45 -1.75 -30.69 -17.81
CA SER A 45 -1.88 -30.22 -16.41
C SER A 45 -0.88 -29.12 -16.07
N SER A 46 0.33 -29.16 -16.65
CA SER A 46 1.34 -28.10 -16.50
C SER A 46 0.83 -26.73 -16.96
N GLU A 47 0.04 -26.69 -18.02
CA GLU A 47 -0.57 -25.45 -18.52
C GLU A 47 -1.73 -24.98 -17.62
N ILE A 48 -2.46 -25.90 -17.00
CA ILE A 48 -3.52 -25.54 -16.03
C ILE A 48 -2.89 -24.86 -14.82
N TYR A 49 -1.79 -25.38 -14.27
CA TYR A 49 -1.06 -24.72 -13.17
C TYR A 49 -0.53 -23.34 -13.56
N TYR A 50 0.08 -23.24 -14.74
CA TYR A 50 0.60 -21.98 -15.23
C TYR A 50 -0.50 -20.92 -15.42
N ILE A 51 -1.63 -21.29 -16.05
CA ILE A 51 -2.74 -20.35 -16.23
C ILE A 51 -3.36 -19.99 -14.87
N THR A 52 -3.42 -20.94 -13.93
CA THR A 52 -3.89 -20.65 -12.56
C THR A 52 -3.01 -19.59 -11.89
N SER A 53 -1.69 -19.75 -11.96
CA SER A 53 -0.77 -18.76 -11.37
C SER A 53 -0.93 -17.37 -11.99
N LEU A 54 -1.12 -17.29 -13.31
CA LEU A 54 -1.40 -16.03 -13.99
C LEU A 54 -2.72 -15.41 -13.53
N LEU A 55 -3.78 -16.19 -13.41
CA LEU A 55 -5.10 -15.70 -12.96
C LEU A 55 -5.03 -15.15 -11.54
N LEU A 56 -4.29 -15.79 -10.64
CA LEU A 56 -4.09 -15.30 -9.27
C LEU A 56 -3.30 -13.99 -9.23
N GLY A 57 -2.39 -13.78 -10.17
CA GLY A 57 -1.63 -12.55 -10.33
C GLY A 57 -2.40 -11.41 -11.01
N ILE A 58 -3.57 -11.68 -11.59
CA ILE A 58 -4.41 -10.66 -12.21
C ILE A 58 -5.40 -10.13 -11.16
N GLN A 59 -5.55 -8.82 -11.12
CA GLN A 59 -6.53 -8.16 -10.28
C GLN A 59 -7.94 -8.43 -10.80
N THR A 60 -8.64 -9.38 -10.18
CA THR A 60 -10.05 -9.67 -10.50
C THR A 60 -10.92 -9.38 -9.28
N ALA A 61 -11.98 -8.62 -9.50
CA ALA A 61 -12.84 -8.10 -8.43
C ALA A 61 -13.64 -9.18 -7.66
N GLU A 62 -13.70 -10.43 -8.11
CA GLU A 62 -14.65 -11.43 -7.59
C GLU A 62 -14.13 -12.87 -7.53
N PHE A 63 -12.83 -13.11 -7.28
CA PHE A 63 -12.45 -14.48 -6.95
C PHE A 63 -12.74 -14.73 -5.47
N LEU A 64 -13.69 -15.63 -5.23
CA LEU A 64 -14.00 -16.16 -3.90
C LEU A 64 -12.72 -16.75 -3.30
N SER A 65 -12.19 -16.06 -2.33
CA SER A 65 -11.00 -16.45 -1.57
C SER A 65 -11.38 -17.56 -0.56
N GLN A 66 -10.38 -18.30 -0.12
CA GLN A 66 -10.55 -19.18 1.04
C GLN A 66 -10.36 -18.36 2.32
N ASP A 67 -11.12 -18.65 3.36
CA ASP A 67 -11.12 -17.88 4.62
C ASP A 67 -9.72 -17.67 5.23
N TRP A 68 -8.82 -18.67 5.13
CA TRP A 68 -7.45 -18.57 5.64
C TRP A 68 -6.59 -17.59 4.82
N GLU A 69 -6.78 -17.55 3.50
CA GLU A 69 -6.06 -16.67 2.60
C GLU A 69 -6.46 -15.21 2.84
N ASP A 70 -7.74 -14.96 3.05
CA ASP A 70 -8.25 -13.64 3.39
C ASP A 70 -7.65 -13.14 4.70
N SER A 71 -7.59 -13.99 5.72
CA SER A 71 -6.99 -13.66 7.02
C SER A 71 -5.49 -13.37 6.90
N TYR A 72 -4.78 -14.13 6.09
CA TYR A 72 -3.33 -13.93 5.86
C TYR A 72 -3.07 -12.63 5.11
N ILE A 73 -3.74 -12.39 3.98
CA ILE A 73 -3.59 -11.14 3.21
C ILE A 73 -4.06 -9.93 4.03
N ALA A 74 -5.13 -10.05 4.80
CA ALA A 74 -5.56 -9.00 5.71
C ALA A 74 -4.48 -8.66 6.76
N SER A 75 -3.80 -9.67 7.32
CA SER A 75 -2.69 -9.45 8.24
C SER A 75 -1.54 -8.68 7.58
N ILE A 76 -1.15 -9.05 6.36
CA ILE A 76 -0.12 -8.33 5.60
C ILE A 76 -0.53 -6.87 5.39
N CYS A 77 -1.76 -6.63 4.94
CA CYS A 77 -2.27 -5.27 4.76
C CYS A 77 -2.28 -4.46 6.07
N GLY A 78 -2.66 -5.09 7.18
CA GLY A 78 -2.64 -4.46 8.49
C GLY A 78 -1.23 -4.06 8.94
N GLN A 79 -0.25 -4.93 8.74
CA GLN A 79 1.16 -4.63 9.02
C GLN A 79 1.69 -3.52 8.10
N LEU A 80 1.36 -3.55 6.82
CA LEU A 80 1.76 -2.52 5.86
C LEU A 80 1.22 -1.14 6.26
N ILE A 81 -0.07 -1.06 6.65
CA ILE A 81 -0.69 0.17 7.15
C ILE A 81 0.03 0.65 8.42
N PHE A 82 0.27 -0.24 9.37
CA PHE A 82 0.96 0.09 10.62
C PHE A 82 2.38 0.62 10.39
N ASN A 83 3.17 -0.06 9.53
CA ASN A 83 4.52 0.38 9.17
C ASN A 83 4.49 1.74 8.49
N PHE A 84 3.58 1.94 7.54
CA PHE A 84 3.41 3.20 6.84
C PHE A 84 3.11 4.36 7.80
N GLU A 85 2.15 4.17 8.71
CA GLU A 85 1.78 5.18 9.72
C GLU A 85 2.94 5.51 10.65
N ARG A 86 3.65 4.49 11.11
CA ARG A 86 4.79 4.64 12.03
C ARG A 86 5.97 5.38 11.36
N ILE A 87 6.32 4.99 10.13
CA ILE A 87 7.43 5.58 9.38
C ILE A 87 7.10 7.02 8.96
N GLY A 88 5.88 7.24 8.47
CA GLY A 88 5.43 8.53 7.99
C GLY A 88 4.98 9.50 9.08
N CYS A 89 4.79 9.04 10.31
CA CYS A 89 4.09 9.78 11.36
C CYS A 89 2.72 10.29 10.89
N LEU A 90 2.02 9.47 10.09
CA LEU A 90 0.74 9.75 9.47
C LEU A 90 -0.29 8.74 9.98
N PHE A 91 -1.56 9.12 10.03
CA PHE A 91 -2.62 8.22 10.51
C PHE A 91 -3.79 8.20 9.54
N PHE A 92 -4.25 6.99 9.25
CA PHE A 92 -5.49 6.78 8.51
C PHE A 92 -6.66 6.75 9.49
N ALA A 93 -7.68 7.57 9.25
CA ALA A 93 -8.82 7.62 10.14
C ALA A 93 -9.70 6.34 10.02
N ASP A 94 -9.70 5.62 8.85
CA ASP A 94 -10.40 4.32 8.66
C ASP A 94 -9.46 3.25 8.09
N ARG A 95 -8.66 2.71 8.98
CA ARG A 95 -7.75 1.61 8.64
C ARG A 95 -8.49 0.40 8.07
N GLY A 96 -9.72 0.15 8.54
CA GLY A 96 -10.52 -0.98 8.09
C GLY A 96 -10.95 -0.84 6.63
N HIS A 97 -11.34 0.35 6.22
CA HIS A 97 -11.67 0.64 4.81
C HIS A 97 -10.42 0.52 3.92
N LEU A 98 -9.33 1.18 4.30
CA LEU A 98 -8.05 1.09 3.58
C LEU A 98 -7.56 -0.35 3.48
N GLN A 99 -7.63 -1.14 4.57
CA GLN A 99 -7.22 -2.54 4.57
C GLN A 99 -8.00 -3.35 3.52
N LYS A 100 -9.31 -3.18 3.45
CA LYS A 100 -10.15 -3.86 2.43
C LYS A 100 -9.75 -3.46 1.01
N GLN A 101 -9.50 -2.17 0.77
CA GLN A 101 -9.04 -1.70 -0.54
C GLN A 101 -7.67 -2.30 -0.89
N LEU A 102 -6.73 -2.30 0.04
CA LEU A 102 -5.39 -2.85 -0.18
C LEU A 102 -5.40 -4.35 -0.47
N MET A 103 -6.29 -5.12 0.16
CA MET A 103 -6.40 -6.56 -0.10
C MET A 103 -6.60 -6.89 -1.58
N HIS A 104 -7.35 -6.08 -2.32
CA HIS A 104 -7.56 -6.26 -3.76
C HIS A 104 -6.26 -6.12 -4.58
N HIS A 105 -5.25 -5.43 -4.08
CA HIS A 105 -3.97 -5.22 -4.74
C HIS A 105 -2.84 -6.07 -4.14
N VAL A 106 -2.82 -6.22 -2.83
CA VAL A 106 -1.78 -7.00 -2.13
C VAL A 106 -1.92 -8.51 -2.44
N ARG A 107 -3.15 -9.02 -2.61
CA ARG A 107 -3.34 -10.42 -2.99
C ARG A 107 -2.72 -10.75 -4.36
N PRO A 108 -3.07 -10.06 -5.46
CA PRO A 108 -2.42 -10.30 -6.75
C PRO A 108 -0.90 -10.03 -6.71
N LEU A 109 -0.45 -9.00 -5.98
CA LEU A 109 0.96 -8.72 -5.77
C LEU A 109 1.68 -9.93 -5.15
N TYR A 110 1.14 -10.50 -4.05
CA TYR A 110 1.69 -11.69 -3.41
C TYR A 110 1.89 -12.84 -4.39
N TYR A 111 0.89 -13.11 -5.25
CA TYR A 111 0.98 -14.17 -6.25
C TYR A 111 1.92 -13.82 -7.40
N ARG A 112 1.98 -12.56 -7.84
CA ARG A 112 2.95 -12.14 -8.86
C ARG A 112 4.39 -12.34 -8.40
N LEU A 113 4.69 -11.97 -7.17
CA LEU A 113 6.02 -12.21 -6.58
C LEU A 113 6.30 -13.71 -6.45
N LYS A 114 5.37 -14.46 -5.87
CA LYS A 114 5.51 -15.91 -5.68
C LYS A 114 5.76 -16.67 -6.98
N TYR A 115 5.18 -16.24 -8.09
CA TYR A 115 5.30 -16.90 -9.40
C TYR A 115 6.16 -16.15 -10.42
N ALA A 116 6.92 -15.15 -9.97
CA ALA A 116 7.79 -14.31 -10.80
C ALA A 116 7.07 -13.70 -12.01
N ILE A 117 5.85 -13.20 -11.81
CA ILE A 117 5.04 -12.53 -12.83
C ILE A 117 5.32 -11.03 -12.74
N ALA A 118 5.82 -10.44 -13.82
CA ALA A 118 6.09 -9.01 -13.84
C ALA A 118 4.80 -8.17 -13.79
N ALA A 119 4.80 -7.14 -12.94
CA ALA A 119 3.79 -6.09 -12.99
C ALA A 119 4.10 -5.11 -14.12
N ASN A 120 3.08 -4.44 -14.63
CA ASN A 120 3.23 -3.34 -15.57
C ASN A 120 2.32 -2.19 -15.14
N ASN A 121 2.93 -1.07 -14.77
CA ASN A 121 2.21 0.14 -14.39
C ASN A 121 2.76 1.34 -15.17
N PRO A 122 2.06 1.80 -16.22
CA PRO A 122 2.55 2.91 -17.04
C PRO A 122 2.58 4.25 -16.28
N MET A 123 1.90 4.35 -15.14
CA MET A 123 1.77 5.58 -14.36
C MET A 123 2.85 5.77 -13.28
N VAL A 124 3.82 4.86 -13.14
CA VAL A 124 4.86 4.93 -12.10
C VAL A 124 5.50 6.31 -12.00
N LYS A 125 5.95 6.86 -13.13
CA LYS A 125 6.62 8.17 -13.16
C LYS A 125 5.73 9.31 -12.67
N ASP A 126 4.46 9.29 -13.05
CA ASP A 126 3.51 10.32 -12.65
C ASP A 126 3.15 10.19 -11.17
N ILE A 127 2.96 8.98 -10.67
CA ILE A 127 2.68 8.71 -9.24
C ILE A 127 3.86 9.14 -8.37
N LYS A 128 5.10 8.80 -8.75
CA LYS A 128 6.31 9.24 -8.02
C LYS A 128 6.44 10.76 -8.00
N ARG A 129 6.04 11.44 -9.09
CA ARG A 129 6.07 12.90 -9.17
C ARG A 129 4.98 13.55 -8.31
N MET A 130 3.76 12.97 -8.32
CA MET A 130 2.63 13.50 -7.55
C MET A 130 2.75 13.24 -6.06
N TYR A 131 3.23 12.07 -5.67
CA TYR A 131 3.27 11.61 -4.28
C TYR A 131 4.66 11.13 -3.84
N PRO A 132 5.73 11.92 -4.00
CA PRO A 132 7.11 11.44 -3.78
C PRO A 132 7.33 10.94 -2.34
N MET A 133 6.81 11.65 -1.34
CA MET A 133 6.93 11.26 0.07
C MET A 133 6.13 9.98 0.37
N VAL A 134 4.88 9.89 -0.11
CA VAL A 134 4.03 8.71 0.11
C VAL A 134 4.66 7.48 -0.55
N PHE A 135 5.25 7.65 -1.73
CA PHE A 135 5.95 6.58 -2.44
C PHE A 135 7.16 6.06 -1.65
N ASP A 136 7.98 6.96 -1.09
CA ASP A 136 9.14 6.57 -0.27
C ASP A 136 8.73 5.90 1.05
N ILE A 137 7.69 6.39 1.72
CA ILE A 137 7.14 5.75 2.92
C ILE A 137 6.58 4.38 2.58
N THR A 138 5.86 4.25 1.46
CA THR A 138 5.31 2.95 1.00
C THR A 138 6.44 1.94 0.78
N ARG A 139 7.53 2.33 0.11
CA ARG A 139 8.70 1.46 -0.09
C ARG A 139 9.28 0.99 1.23
N LYS A 140 9.57 1.90 2.15
CA LYS A 140 10.10 1.57 3.48
C LYS A 140 9.17 0.69 4.31
N ALA A 141 7.85 0.90 4.17
CA ALA A 141 6.87 0.06 4.85
C ALA A 141 6.87 -1.40 4.34
N PHE A 142 7.16 -1.61 3.04
CA PHE A 142 7.36 -2.94 2.48
C PHE A 142 8.70 -3.56 2.88
N GLU A 143 9.79 -2.77 2.96
CA GLU A 143 11.10 -3.25 3.40
C GLU A 143 11.05 -3.89 4.81
N GLU A 144 10.12 -3.46 5.66
CA GLU A 144 9.89 -4.07 6.97
C GLU A 144 9.02 -5.33 6.95
N LEU A 145 8.56 -5.76 5.78
CA LEU A 145 7.84 -7.02 5.56
C LEU A 145 8.75 -8.09 4.90
N ASP A 146 10.04 -8.06 5.20
CA ASP A 146 11.07 -8.93 4.62
C ASP A 146 10.79 -10.43 4.78
N THR A 147 10.12 -10.83 5.85
CA THR A 147 9.70 -12.21 6.08
C THR A 147 8.60 -12.68 5.14
N VAL A 148 7.79 -11.76 4.61
CA VAL A 148 6.70 -12.04 3.67
C VAL A 148 7.15 -11.80 2.24
N PHE A 149 7.93 -10.74 2.04
CA PHE A 149 8.46 -10.30 0.75
C PHE A 149 9.99 -10.20 0.84
N PRO A 150 10.72 -11.34 0.67
CA PRO A 150 12.17 -11.35 0.82
C PRO A 150 12.89 -10.64 -0.34
N GLU A 151 12.19 -10.37 -1.43
CA GLU A 151 12.73 -9.64 -2.58
C GLU A 151 12.21 -8.20 -2.59
N GLU A 152 13.00 -7.31 -3.19
CA GLU A 152 12.60 -5.90 -3.36
C GLU A 152 11.34 -5.79 -4.22
N ILE A 153 10.36 -5.04 -3.72
CA ILE A 153 9.11 -4.79 -4.45
C ILE A 153 9.39 -3.82 -5.60
N SER A 154 8.98 -4.18 -6.80
CA SER A 154 9.16 -3.34 -7.98
C SER A 154 8.43 -1.99 -7.87
N GLU A 155 8.93 -0.97 -8.56
CA GLU A 155 8.31 0.36 -8.56
C GLU A 155 6.88 0.34 -9.12
N GLU A 156 6.59 -0.57 -10.03
CA GLU A 156 5.26 -0.78 -10.60
C GLU A 156 4.25 -1.21 -9.52
N GLU A 157 4.64 -2.11 -8.65
CA GLU A 157 3.82 -2.59 -7.54
C GLU A 157 3.66 -1.51 -6.46
N LEU A 158 4.77 -0.87 -6.09
CA LEU A 158 4.75 0.23 -5.13
C LEU A 158 3.82 1.36 -5.56
N ALA A 159 3.79 1.68 -6.86
CA ALA A 159 2.94 2.72 -7.39
C ALA A 159 1.45 2.42 -7.20
N TYR A 160 1.01 1.16 -7.40
CA TYR A 160 -0.37 0.78 -7.13
C TYR A 160 -0.75 1.00 -5.67
N ILE A 161 0.08 0.53 -4.74
CA ILE A 161 -0.17 0.70 -3.30
C ILE A 161 -0.09 2.16 -2.88
N CYS A 162 0.87 2.91 -3.42
CA CYS A 162 1.04 4.34 -3.14
C CYS A 162 -0.23 5.15 -3.41
N VAL A 163 -0.94 4.87 -4.52
CA VAL A 163 -2.19 5.57 -4.84
C VAL A 163 -3.26 5.34 -3.77
N TYR A 164 -3.40 4.10 -3.25
CA TYR A 164 -4.35 3.83 -2.17
C TYR A 164 -3.96 4.51 -0.87
N MET A 165 -2.67 4.51 -0.51
CA MET A 165 -2.20 5.25 0.65
C MET A 165 -2.48 6.75 0.49
N ALA A 166 -2.13 7.33 -0.66
CA ALA A 166 -2.31 8.75 -0.93
C ALA A 166 -3.78 9.19 -0.92
N SER A 167 -4.67 8.42 -1.57
CA SER A 167 -6.10 8.77 -1.63
C SER A 167 -6.77 8.70 -0.26
N ASN A 168 -6.41 7.72 0.57
CA ASN A 168 -6.96 7.62 1.92
C ASN A 168 -6.39 8.66 2.89
N LEU A 169 -5.21 9.20 2.63
CA LEU A 169 -4.71 10.37 3.35
C LEU A 169 -5.47 11.66 2.95
N ASN A 170 -5.79 11.79 1.65
CA ASN A 170 -6.43 13.00 1.11
C ASN A 170 -7.93 13.07 1.37
N GLU A 171 -8.67 11.97 1.27
CA GLU A 171 -10.13 11.97 1.47
C GLU A 171 -10.52 12.49 2.85
N LYS A 172 -9.76 12.20 3.89
CA LYS A 172 -10.07 12.62 5.26
C LYS A 172 -9.57 13.99 5.67
N MET A 173 -8.66 14.54 4.89
CA MET A 173 -8.31 15.96 4.98
C MET A 173 -9.42 16.84 4.39
N ILE A 174 -10.23 16.31 3.45
CA ILE A 174 -11.33 17.04 2.81
C ILE A 174 -12.61 16.95 3.68
N GLU A 175 -12.92 15.79 4.26
CA GLU A 175 -14.12 15.61 5.09
C GLU A 175 -14.06 16.32 6.44
N GLN A 176 -12.85 16.59 6.98
CA GLN A 176 -12.68 17.38 8.19
C GLN A 176 -12.81 18.91 7.95
N SER A 177 -12.84 19.36 6.71
CA SER A 177 -13.04 20.77 6.39
C SER A 177 -14.53 21.21 6.38
N ASP A 178 -15.48 20.27 6.41
CA ASP A 178 -16.91 20.58 6.30
C ASP A 178 -17.70 20.56 7.63
N GLY A 179 -17.05 20.35 8.76
CA GLY A 179 -17.76 20.32 10.03
C GLY A 179 -16.91 20.34 11.30
N GLY A 180 -16.40 21.50 11.69
CA GLY A 180 -15.95 21.78 13.04
C GLY A 180 -14.46 21.57 13.33
N MET A 181 -13.78 22.67 13.63
CA MET A 181 -12.37 22.85 14.05
C MET A 181 -11.32 22.22 13.13
N GLU A 182 -10.82 23.03 12.24
CA GLU A 182 -9.61 22.78 11.44
C GLU A 182 -8.43 22.53 12.38
N LYS A 183 -8.19 21.26 12.72
CA LYS A 183 -7.00 20.91 13.49
C LYS A 183 -5.76 21.17 12.62
N GLY A 184 -5.02 22.17 12.96
CA GLY A 184 -3.84 22.64 12.26
C GLY A 184 -2.54 21.94 12.69
N ILE A 185 -1.46 22.31 12.04
CA ILE A 185 -0.09 21.97 12.45
C ILE A 185 0.50 23.23 13.10
N LEU A 186 0.90 23.10 14.37
CA LEU A 186 1.57 24.17 15.10
C LEU A 186 3.09 23.99 15.01
N ILE A 187 3.77 25.02 14.53
CA ILE A 187 5.24 25.06 14.49
C ILE A 187 5.72 26.09 15.52
N ILE A 188 6.49 25.63 16.48
CA ILE A 188 7.00 26.42 17.58
C ILE A 188 8.46 26.77 17.31
N GLY A 189 8.75 28.04 17.07
CA GLY A 189 10.12 28.56 17.03
C GLY A 189 10.63 28.83 18.44
N ALA A 190 11.44 27.90 18.98
CA ALA A 190 11.99 28.07 20.32
C ALA A 190 13.09 29.15 20.38
N GLU A 191 13.96 29.20 19.38
CA GLU A 191 15.09 30.10 19.32
C GLU A 191 15.04 31.08 18.14
N ASN A 192 14.44 30.67 17.02
CA ASN A 192 14.43 31.44 15.78
C ASN A 192 13.13 31.25 14.98
N MET A 193 12.36 32.31 14.85
CA MET A 193 11.13 32.35 14.09
C MET A 193 11.34 32.16 12.57
N ALA A 194 12.49 32.62 12.04
CA ALA A 194 12.79 32.44 10.61
C ALA A 194 12.97 30.96 10.27
N THR A 195 13.66 30.20 11.11
CA THR A 195 13.81 28.75 10.94
C THR A 195 12.46 28.03 11.04
N ALA A 196 11.62 28.43 12.00
CA ALA A 196 10.27 27.87 12.12
C ALA A 196 9.42 28.16 10.87
N THR A 197 9.55 29.35 10.29
CA THR A 197 8.86 29.70 9.03
C THR A 197 9.39 28.88 7.85
N MET A 198 10.69 28.62 7.77
CA MET A 198 11.26 27.73 6.74
C MET A 198 10.75 26.30 6.90
N VAL A 199 10.66 25.77 8.12
CA VAL A 199 10.09 24.45 8.40
C VAL A 199 8.61 24.40 8.02
N LYS A 200 7.84 25.47 8.30
CA LYS A 200 6.46 25.61 7.82
C LYS A 200 6.36 25.43 6.30
N GLU A 201 7.17 26.15 5.54
CA GLU A 201 7.12 26.06 4.07
C GLU A 201 7.56 24.69 3.55
N GLN A 202 8.51 24.03 4.21
CA GLN A 202 8.89 22.66 3.88
C GLN A 202 7.78 21.66 4.20
N LEU A 203 7.17 21.76 5.38
CA LEU A 203 6.04 20.90 5.76
C LEU A 203 4.85 21.12 4.82
N ARG A 204 4.57 22.37 4.44
CA ARG A 204 3.53 22.68 3.48
C ARG A 204 3.78 22.07 2.10
N LYS A 205 5.03 22.04 1.65
CA LYS A 205 5.42 21.35 0.40
C LYS A 205 5.32 19.84 0.49
N LEU A 206 5.61 19.28 1.65
CA LEU A 206 5.62 17.83 1.89
C LEU A 206 4.21 17.27 2.13
N LEU A 207 3.42 17.95 2.99
CA LEU A 207 2.11 17.49 3.46
C LEU A 207 0.94 18.12 2.69
N GLY A 208 1.22 19.10 1.80
CA GLY A 208 0.23 19.81 1.01
C GLY A 208 -0.39 21.01 1.70
N ILE A 209 -1.34 21.64 1.01
CA ILE A 209 -2.03 22.87 1.45
C ILE A 209 -3.24 22.60 2.37
N THR A 210 -3.53 21.35 2.62
CA THR A 210 -4.75 20.89 3.30
C THR A 210 -4.76 21.17 4.81
N PHE A 211 -3.59 21.44 5.40
CA PHE A 211 -3.48 21.78 6.83
C PHE A 211 -3.35 23.28 7.05
N ASN A 212 -3.93 23.77 8.13
CA ASN A 212 -3.63 25.09 8.65
C ASN A 212 -2.29 25.06 9.39
N TYR A 213 -1.31 25.76 8.85
CA TYR A 213 0.03 25.85 9.45
C TYR A 213 0.17 27.13 10.24
N SER A 214 0.24 27.02 11.55
CA SER A 214 0.49 28.14 12.46
C SER A 214 1.92 28.15 12.95
N VAL A 215 2.54 29.30 13.00
CA VAL A 215 3.89 29.49 13.56
C VAL A 215 3.79 30.40 14.79
N THR A 216 4.39 29.96 15.90
CA THR A 216 4.41 30.73 17.13
C THR A 216 5.78 30.67 17.82
N SER A 217 6.04 31.59 18.72
CA SER A 217 7.24 31.55 19.60
C SER A 217 6.92 30.75 20.87
N SER A 218 7.95 30.16 21.46
CA SER A 218 7.83 29.42 22.73
C SER A 218 7.19 30.25 23.85
N SER A 219 7.46 31.56 23.90
CA SER A 219 6.91 32.48 24.91
C SER A 219 5.40 32.71 24.82
N LYS A 220 4.76 32.37 23.70
CA LYS A 220 3.31 32.55 23.46
C LYS A 220 2.51 31.29 23.66
N ILE A 221 3.15 30.17 23.97
CA ILE A 221 2.48 28.88 24.10
C ILE A 221 1.69 28.82 25.40
N ARG A 222 0.48 28.25 25.32
CA ARG A 222 -0.35 27.86 26.46
C ARG A 222 -0.70 26.38 26.30
N GLU A 223 -0.75 25.62 27.38
CA GLU A 223 -1.05 24.18 27.34
C GLU A 223 -2.34 23.84 26.57
N TRP A 224 -3.39 24.62 26.78
CA TRP A 224 -4.66 24.43 26.10
C TRP A 224 -4.58 24.59 24.58
N MET A 225 -3.65 25.38 24.06
CA MET A 225 -3.46 25.53 22.60
C MET A 225 -2.92 24.27 21.95
N LEU A 226 -2.19 23.41 22.68
CA LEU A 226 -1.60 22.20 22.13
C LEU A 226 -2.68 21.16 21.77
N GLU A 227 -3.81 21.17 22.45
CA GLU A 227 -4.94 20.26 22.19
C GLU A 227 -5.71 20.60 20.91
N GLU A 228 -5.56 21.82 20.40
CA GLU A 228 -6.23 22.29 19.18
C GLU A 228 -5.52 21.84 17.89
N TYR A 229 -4.29 21.31 17.99
CA TYR A 229 -3.47 20.95 16.85
C TYR A 229 -3.29 19.43 16.74
N ILE A 230 -3.26 18.93 15.49
CA ILE A 230 -2.98 17.50 15.21
C ILE A 230 -1.50 17.17 15.45
N LEU A 231 -0.63 18.14 15.12
CA LEU A 231 0.82 17.98 15.19
C LEU A 231 1.44 19.26 15.72
N VAL A 232 2.34 19.11 16.69
CA VAL A 232 3.14 20.20 17.21
C VAL A 232 4.61 19.92 16.89
N VAL A 233 5.24 20.80 16.12
CA VAL A 233 6.64 20.70 15.72
C VAL A 233 7.44 21.77 16.44
N VAL A 234 8.40 21.36 17.26
CA VAL A 234 9.30 22.29 17.96
C VAL A 234 10.60 22.42 17.16
N VAL A 235 10.94 23.64 16.81
CA VAL A 235 12.17 23.99 16.08
C VAL A 235 13.15 24.65 17.05
N GLY A 236 14.15 23.91 17.49
CA GLY A 236 15.12 24.31 18.52
C GLY A 236 14.85 23.65 19.88
N THR A 237 15.48 24.15 20.93
CA THR A 237 15.38 23.61 22.29
C THR A 237 14.42 24.43 23.14
N LEU A 238 13.37 23.79 23.67
CA LEU A 238 12.54 24.44 24.69
C LEU A 238 13.33 24.52 25.99
N ARG A 239 13.62 25.76 26.47
CA ARG A 239 14.15 25.95 27.84
C ARG A 239 12.98 25.90 28.80
N ASN A 240 13.02 24.96 29.75
CA ASN A 240 12.14 25.03 30.92
C ASN A 240 12.57 26.23 31.75
N GLU A 241 11.86 27.32 31.64
CA GLU A 241 11.91 28.38 32.66
C GLU A 241 11.04 27.89 33.82
N ASN A 242 11.71 27.44 34.91
CA ASN A 242 11.08 27.19 36.20
C ASN A 242 10.63 28.50 36.84
#